data_1145a2a95a17f1b0dcb66edfc8152015
#
_entry.id   1145a2a95a17f1b0dcb66edfc8152015
#
_cell.length_a   1.000
_cell.length_b   1.000
_cell.length_c   1.000
_cell.angle_alpha   90.00
_cell.angle_beta   90.00
_cell.angle_gamma   90.00
#
_symmetry.space_group_name_H-M   'P 1'
#
loop_
_entity.id
_entity.type
_entity.pdbx_description
1 polymer ?
#
loop_
_entity_poly.entity_id
_entity_poly.type
_entity_poly.pdbx_seq_one_letter_code
_entity_poly.pdbx_strand_id
1 'polypeptide(L)'
;MVGAMTASPKSGHVVCFGELLARLSPEAGTPLARAHSLALAIGGAEANVAIALASLGQPAAMLSSVPDNPLGLRALAALGEAGVDRRLVRRAAGRMGLYLFEPPSGPIGGRVTYDRAGSAFAMAQPEDFDFAAALEGARLLHLSGITPALGLNGVALAKKAVATASAAGVPICFDGNYRASLWDAWDCDPQAILTELVEAATILIGNHRDISLLLGKSFSGDGPDRRREAAEAAFARFPDLAAIASTARHIESSTTHGLAARVDLRESHWQTDEVRIAPVVDRIGTGDAFAAGVLLRWLENGSAQEMAKTGLSLAVMKHGIPGDTIAVTRDELESFLPAGADVSR
;
A
#
# COMPACT_ATOMS: atom_id res chain seq x y z
N MET A 1 -11.08 14.14 39.37
CA MET A 1 -11.02 14.79 38.03
C MET A 1 -9.59 14.67 37.55
N VAL A 2 -9.32 13.66 36.72
CA VAL A 2 -8.03 13.49 36.07
C VAL A 2 -8.21 14.06 34.64
N GLY A 3 -7.57 15.20 34.40
CA GLY A 3 -7.61 15.86 33.10
C GLY A 3 -6.91 14.99 32.06
N ALA A 4 -7.63 14.57 31.05
CA ALA A 4 -7.07 14.00 29.85
C ALA A 4 -6.22 15.09 29.17
N MET A 5 -4.91 14.96 29.28
CA MET A 5 -3.98 15.74 28.45
C MET A 5 -4.16 15.25 27.00
N THR A 6 -4.88 16.02 26.20
CA THR A 6 -4.86 15.86 24.74
C THR A 6 -3.45 16.26 24.29
N ALA A 7 -2.61 15.25 24.08
CA ALA A 7 -1.31 15.46 23.44
C ALA A 7 -1.56 16.06 22.04
N SER A 8 -1.03 17.24 21.78
CA SER A 8 -0.99 17.81 20.43
C SER A 8 -0.42 16.78 19.46
N PRO A 9 -0.97 16.62 18.25
CA PRO A 9 -0.45 15.66 17.29
C PRO A 9 1.04 15.94 17.06
N LYS A 10 1.89 14.93 17.27
CA LYS A 10 3.34 15.06 17.02
C LYS A 10 3.52 15.51 15.58
N SER A 11 4.16 16.64 15.36
CA SER A 11 4.63 17.04 14.04
C SER A 11 5.67 16.02 13.58
N GLY A 12 5.45 15.36 12.45
CA GLY A 12 6.35 14.36 11.90
C GLY A 12 5.79 13.79 10.61
N HIS A 13 6.61 13.07 9.88
CA HIS A 13 6.26 12.53 8.57
C HIS A 13 6.11 11.00 8.60
N VAL A 14 5.44 10.46 7.59
CA VAL A 14 5.42 9.02 7.31
C VAL A 14 6.53 8.71 6.32
N VAL A 15 7.38 7.73 6.64
CA VAL A 15 8.39 7.22 5.70
C VAL A 15 7.79 6.01 4.98
N CYS A 16 7.67 6.09 3.65
CA CYS A 16 7.27 5.00 2.79
C CYS A 16 8.49 4.42 2.11
N PHE A 17 8.79 3.14 2.34
CA PHE A 17 10.00 2.48 1.83
C PHE A 17 9.66 1.37 0.85
N GLY A 18 10.02 1.54 -0.42
CA GLY A 18 9.75 0.54 -1.46
C GLY A 18 10.19 0.99 -2.85
N GLU A 19 9.85 0.22 -3.87
CA GLU A 19 10.23 0.47 -5.26
C GLU A 19 9.25 1.38 -5.98
N LEU A 20 9.79 2.42 -6.63
CA LEU A 20 9.10 3.20 -7.65
C LEU A 20 9.13 2.47 -9.00
N LEU A 21 7.97 2.35 -9.64
CA LEU A 21 7.81 1.66 -10.91
C LEU A 21 7.26 2.58 -12.00
N ALA A 22 7.65 2.32 -13.24
CA ALA A 22 6.96 2.87 -14.39
C ALA A 22 5.93 1.84 -14.89
N ARG A 23 4.67 2.25 -14.91
CA ARG A 23 3.57 1.52 -15.55
C ARG A 23 3.47 1.90 -17.00
N LEU A 24 3.42 0.90 -17.87
CA LEU A 24 3.16 1.05 -19.29
C LEU A 24 1.84 0.37 -19.63
N SER A 25 0.88 1.11 -20.19
CA SER A 25 -0.44 0.59 -20.52
C SER A 25 -0.83 0.95 -21.95
N PRO A 26 -1.25 -0.02 -22.77
CA PRO A 26 -1.94 0.28 -24.01
C PRO A 26 -3.32 0.89 -23.74
N GLU A 27 -3.93 1.42 -24.77
CA GLU A 27 -5.35 1.80 -24.74
C GLU A 27 -6.21 0.58 -24.40
N ALA A 28 -7.29 0.81 -23.62
CA ALA A 28 -8.20 -0.25 -23.21
C ALA A 28 -8.77 -1.00 -24.43
N GLY A 29 -8.73 -2.34 -24.36
CA GLY A 29 -9.15 -3.19 -25.49
C GLY A 29 -8.07 -3.46 -26.54
N THR A 30 -6.91 -2.80 -26.46
CA THR A 30 -5.78 -3.07 -27.34
C THR A 30 -4.80 -4.03 -26.67
N PRO A 31 -4.60 -5.25 -27.19
CA PRO A 31 -3.57 -6.15 -26.68
C PRO A 31 -2.17 -5.52 -26.78
N LEU A 32 -1.33 -5.72 -25.78
CA LEU A 32 0.03 -5.18 -25.76
C LEU A 32 0.84 -5.54 -27.03
N ALA A 33 0.69 -6.77 -27.52
CA ALA A 33 1.38 -7.25 -28.71
C ALA A 33 1.00 -6.51 -30.01
N ARG A 34 -0.05 -5.68 -29.98
CA ARG A 34 -0.53 -4.90 -31.12
C ARG A 34 -0.52 -3.39 -30.86
N ALA A 35 -0.09 -2.98 -29.67
CA ALA A 35 -0.07 -1.58 -29.29
C ALA A 35 1.06 -0.82 -30.01
N HIS A 36 0.75 0.33 -30.56
CA HIS A 36 1.71 1.24 -31.19
C HIS A 36 2.16 2.36 -30.24
N SER A 37 1.45 2.56 -29.13
CA SER A 37 1.77 3.54 -28.10
C SER A 37 1.38 2.98 -26.73
N LEU A 38 2.08 3.44 -25.70
CA LEU A 38 1.82 3.08 -24.32
C LEU A 38 1.75 4.34 -23.46
N ALA A 39 0.72 4.47 -22.66
CA ALA A 39 0.65 5.50 -21.64
C ALA A 39 1.64 5.16 -20.51
N LEU A 40 2.41 6.16 -20.07
CA LEU A 40 3.34 6.07 -18.95
C LEU A 40 2.70 6.66 -17.70
N ALA A 41 2.64 5.88 -16.64
CA ALA A 41 2.34 6.34 -15.28
C ALA A 41 3.46 5.92 -14.32
N ILE A 42 3.59 6.63 -13.21
CA ILE A 42 4.47 6.25 -12.11
C ILE A 42 3.63 5.71 -10.98
N GLY A 43 4.08 4.60 -10.39
CA GLY A 43 3.45 3.93 -9.27
C GLY A 43 4.49 3.23 -8.39
N GLY A 44 4.00 2.35 -7.56
CA GLY A 44 4.71 1.60 -6.53
C GLY A 44 3.85 1.58 -5.28
N ALA A 45 3.70 0.45 -4.63
CA ALA A 45 2.75 0.31 -3.52
C ALA A 45 2.97 1.39 -2.45
N GLU A 46 4.19 1.54 -1.99
CA GLU A 46 4.55 2.52 -0.96
C GLU A 46 4.52 3.97 -1.47
N ALA A 47 4.86 4.18 -2.75
CA ALA A 47 4.76 5.50 -3.39
C ALA A 47 3.31 5.94 -3.54
N ASN A 48 2.40 5.01 -3.87
CA ASN A 48 0.97 5.28 -3.95
C ASN A 48 0.41 5.71 -2.59
N VAL A 49 0.83 5.05 -1.50
CA VAL A 49 0.48 5.44 -0.13
C VAL A 49 1.05 6.82 0.22
N ALA A 50 2.34 7.08 -0.11
CA ALA A 50 2.97 8.37 0.16
C ALA A 50 2.24 9.52 -0.56
N ILE A 51 1.90 9.34 -1.83
CA ILE A 51 1.16 10.32 -2.65
C ILE A 51 -0.23 10.59 -2.05
N ALA A 52 -0.97 9.54 -1.70
CA ALA A 52 -2.29 9.69 -1.09
C ALA A 52 -2.22 10.43 0.25
N LEU A 53 -1.29 10.08 1.13
CA LEU A 53 -1.10 10.75 2.42
C LEU A 53 -0.72 12.23 2.24
N ALA A 54 0.24 12.51 1.36
CA ALA A 54 0.70 13.89 1.12
C ALA A 54 -0.43 14.78 0.57
N SER A 55 -1.23 14.27 -0.38
CA SER A 55 -2.36 15.02 -0.93
C SER A 55 -3.45 15.33 0.11
N LEU A 56 -3.57 14.47 1.13
CA LEU A 56 -4.49 14.64 2.27
C LEU A 56 -3.90 15.53 3.39
N GLY A 57 -2.74 16.14 3.17
CA GLY A 57 -2.10 17.03 4.13
C GLY A 57 -1.29 16.31 5.23
N GLN A 58 -1.12 14.97 5.15
CA GLN A 58 -0.23 14.25 6.04
C GLN A 58 1.18 14.24 5.43
N PRO A 59 2.19 14.85 6.06
CA PRO A 59 3.56 14.83 5.54
C PRO A 59 4.05 13.40 5.31
N ALA A 60 4.55 13.13 4.10
CA ALA A 60 5.09 11.83 3.71
C ALA A 60 6.40 12.00 2.96
N ALA A 61 7.34 11.07 3.20
CA ALA A 61 8.63 10.99 2.52
C ALA A 61 8.77 9.62 1.86
N MET A 62 9.33 9.61 0.64
CA MET A 62 9.63 8.36 -0.06
C MET A 62 11.11 8.02 0.08
N LEU A 63 11.41 6.85 0.66
CA LEU A 63 12.74 6.26 0.72
C LEU A 63 12.83 5.18 -0.38
N SER A 64 13.68 5.42 -1.38
CA SER A 64 13.76 4.54 -2.57
C SER A 64 15.05 4.74 -3.35
N SER A 65 15.22 3.95 -4.42
CA SER A 65 16.28 4.10 -5.40
C SER A 65 15.69 4.08 -6.81
N VAL A 66 16.03 5.08 -7.64
CA VAL A 66 15.62 5.18 -9.03
C VAL A 66 16.84 5.30 -9.94
N PRO A 67 16.75 4.92 -11.23
CA PRO A 67 17.87 5.08 -12.15
C PRO A 67 18.17 6.56 -12.41
N ASP A 68 19.45 6.86 -12.63
CA ASP A 68 19.89 8.21 -13.04
C ASP A 68 19.67 8.41 -14.56
N ASN A 69 18.41 8.47 -14.96
CA ASN A 69 17.95 8.63 -16.32
C ASN A 69 16.59 9.36 -16.38
N PRO A 70 16.04 9.66 -17.59
CA PRO A 70 14.77 10.37 -17.71
C PRO A 70 13.57 9.70 -17.02
N LEU A 71 13.51 8.35 -16.91
CA LEU A 71 12.43 7.67 -16.17
C LEU A 71 12.55 7.89 -14.67
N GLY A 72 13.76 7.85 -14.11
CA GLY A 72 13.98 8.20 -12.70
C GLY A 72 13.64 9.66 -12.41
N LEU A 73 13.97 10.59 -13.32
CA LEU A 73 13.55 12.00 -13.19
C LEU A 73 12.04 12.15 -13.24
N ARG A 74 11.33 11.38 -14.10
CA ARG A 74 9.85 11.39 -14.14
C ARG A 74 9.25 10.86 -12.83
N ALA A 75 9.85 9.82 -12.24
CA ALA A 75 9.42 9.30 -10.93
C ALA A 75 9.57 10.36 -9.83
N LEU A 76 10.72 11.05 -9.78
CA LEU A 76 10.94 12.15 -8.84
C LEU A 76 9.98 13.32 -9.06
N ALA A 77 9.64 13.63 -10.32
CA ALA A 77 8.66 14.66 -10.64
C ALA A 77 7.26 14.29 -10.12
N ALA A 78 6.82 13.03 -10.34
CA ALA A 78 5.52 12.55 -9.86
C ALA A 78 5.36 12.66 -8.34
N LEU A 79 6.39 12.30 -7.58
CA LEU A 79 6.40 12.50 -6.13
C LEU A 79 6.29 13.97 -5.73
N GLY A 80 7.06 14.84 -6.41
CA GLY A 80 7.06 16.28 -6.13
C GLY A 80 5.74 16.97 -6.49
N GLU A 81 5.10 16.57 -7.60
CA GLU A 81 3.77 17.03 -8.02
C GLU A 81 2.70 16.75 -6.95
N ALA A 82 2.85 15.67 -6.21
CA ALA A 82 1.96 15.27 -5.12
C ALA A 82 2.38 15.81 -3.73
N GLY A 83 3.47 16.55 -3.63
CA GLY A 83 3.96 17.09 -2.35
C GLY A 83 4.70 16.08 -1.47
N VAL A 84 5.09 14.92 -1.99
CA VAL A 84 5.91 13.94 -1.26
C VAL A 84 7.35 14.41 -1.16
N ASP A 85 7.93 14.32 0.03
CA ASP A 85 9.37 14.57 0.21
C ASP A 85 10.17 13.46 -0.47
N ARG A 86 10.92 13.85 -1.51
CA ARG A 86 11.70 12.97 -2.37
C ARG A 86 13.22 13.04 -2.11
N ARG A 87 13.65 13.79 -1.09
CA ARG A 87 15.09 13.96 -0.78
C ARG A 87 15.76 12.66 -0.38
N LEU A 88 14.97 11.68 0.11
CA LEU A 88 15.44 10.34 0.46
C LEU A 88 15.46 9.36 -0.72
N VAL A 89 15.05 9.80 -1.93
CA VAL A 89 15.15 8.97 -3.13
C VAL A 89 16.52 9.17 -3.77
N ARG A 90 17.35 8.13 -3.71
CA ARG A 90 18.66 8.16 -4.35
C ARG A 90 18.54 7.91 -5.86
N ARG A 91 19.45 8.51 -6.62
CA ARG A 91 19.67 8.16 -8.04
C ARG A 91 20.86 7.23 -8.14
N ALA A 92 20.71 6.11 -8.84
CA ALA A 92 21.71 5.07 -8.96
C ALA A 92 21.88 4.62 -10.41
N ALA A 93 22.96 3.90 -10.69
CA ALA A 93 23.09 3.19 -11.96
C ALA A 93 22.01 2.08 -12.06
N GLY A 94 21.60 1.77 -13.27
CA GLY A 94 20.65 0.70 -13.54
C GLY A 94 19.43 1.13 -14.34
N ARG A 95 18.37 0.34 -14.26
CA ARG A 95 17.11 0.53 -14.99
C ARG A 95 15.95 0.86 -14.04
N MET A 96 14.91 1.47 -14.59
CA MET A 96 13.63 1.58 -13.91
C MET A 96 12.94 0.21 -13.86
N GLY A 97 12.41 -0.17 -12.72
CA GLY A 97 11.48 -1.28 -12.65
C GLY A 97 10.20 -0.93 -13.40
N LEU A 98 9.72 -1.86 -14.21
CA LEU A 98 8.53 -1.66 -15.04
C LEU A 98 7.45 -2.69 -14.70
N TYR A 99 6.23 -2.33 -14.98
CA TYR A 99 5.19 -3.30 -15.24
C TYR A 99 4.30 -2.86 -16.39
N LEU A 100 3.82 -3.85 -17.13
CA LEU A 100 2.90 -3.65 -18.23
C LEU A 100 1.50 -4.03 -17.75
N PHE A 101 0.54 -3.15 -17.99
CA PHE A 101 -0.84 -3.37 -17.59
C PHE A 101 -1.75 -3.28 -18.80
N GLU A 102 -2.32 -4.41 -19.20
CA GLU A 102 -3.40 -4.47 -20.16
C GLU A 102 -4.73 -4.25 -19.41
N PRO A 103 -5.37 -3.08 -19.60
CA PRO A 103 -6.63 -2.80 -18.91
C PRO A 103 -7.73 -3.78 -19.32
N PRO A 104 -8.66 -4.12 -18.39
CA PRO A 104 -9.80 -4.95 -18.74
C PRO A 104 -10.70 -4.24 -19.77
N SER A 105 -11.32 -5.01 -20.65
CA SER A 105 -12.21 -4.48 -21.68
C SER A 105 -13.33 -5.48 -21.96
N GLY A 106 -14.57 -5.10 -21.67
CA GLY A 106 -15.73 -5.98 -21.83
C GLY A 106 -15.55 -7.31 -21.05
N PRO A 107 -15.64 -8.47 -21.74
CA PRO A 107 -15.46 -9.77 -21.09
C PRO A 107 -14.00 -10.14 -20.83
N ILE A 108 -13.04 -9.34 -21.34
CA ILE A 108 -11.61 -9.63 -21.22
C ILE A 108 -11.09 -9.03 -19.91
N GLY A 109 -10.56 -9.90 -19.06
CA GLY A 109 -9.92 -9.48 -17.80
C GLY A 109 -8.61 -8.73 -18.02
N GLY A 110 -8.25 -7.83 -17.10
CA GLY A 110 -6.96 -7.14 -17.14
C GLY A 110 -5.79 -8.09 -16.83
N ARG A 111 -4.61 -7.76 -17.40
CA ARG A 111 -3.37 -8.52 -17.20
C ARG A 111 -2.25 -7.61 -16.73
N VAL A 112 -1.48 -8.07 -15.74
CA VAL A 112 -0.24 -7.43 -15.29
C VAL A 112 0.94 -8.33 -15.66
N THR A 113 1.97 -7.73 -16.25
CA THR A 113 3.24 -8.40 -16.51
C THR A 113 4.36 -7.57 -15.90
N TYR A 114 5.08 -8.14 -14.94
CA TYR A 114 6.20 -7.47 -14.27
C TYR A 114 7.49 -7.61 -15.08
N ASP A 115 8.24 -6.52 -15.16
CA ASP A 115 9.60 -6.45 -15.67
C ASP A 115 10.43 -5.57 -14.73
N ARG A 116 10.79 -6.10 -13.57
CA ARG A 116 11.44 -5.34 -12.50
C ARG A 116 12.74 -5.98 -11.98
N ALA A 117 13.10 -7.18 -12.45
CA ALA A 117 14.38 -7.80 -12.11
C ALA A 117 15.55 -6.92 -12.55
N GLY A 118 16.56 -6.76 -11.70
CA GLY A 118 17.72 -5.92 -11.98
C GLY A 118 17.43 -4.40 -12.02
N SER A 119 16.30 -3.96 -11.49
CA SER A 119 16.03 -2.53 -11.33
C SER A 119 17.01 -1.88 -10.33
N ALA A 120 17.16 -0.55 -10.42
CA ALA A 120 18.01 0.20 -9.49
C ALA A 120 17.64 -0.02 -8.02
N PHE A 121 16.36 -0.27 -7.72
CA PHE A 121 15.92 -0.61 -6.37
C PHE A 121 16.21 -2.07 -6.02
N ALA A 122 15.89 -3.01 -6.90
CA ALA A 122 16.10 -4.44 -6.65
C ALA A 122 17.58 -4.82 -6.49
N MET A 123 18.48 -4.02 -7.06
CA MET A 123 19.95 -4.19 -6.94
C MET A 123 20.55 -3.44 -5.77
N ALA A 124 19.78 -2.58 -5.09
CA ALA A 124 20.27 -1.80 -3.96
C ALA A 124 20.62 -2.69 -2.76
N GLN A 125 21.56 -2.23 -1.95
CA GLN A 125 22.02 -2.88 -0.72
C GLN A 125 21.59 -2.05 0.51
N PRO A 126 21.51 -2.64 1.70
CA PRO A 126 21.17 -1.92 2.92
C PRO A 126 22.06 -0.68 3.18
N GLU A 127 23.31 -0.75 2.80
CA GLU A 127 24.31 0.32 2.96
C GLU A 127 24.08 1.51 2.02
N ASP A 128 23.26 1.33 1.02
CA ASP A 128 22.85 2.38 0.07
C ASP A 128 21.86 3.37 0.68
N PHE A 129 21.29 3.06 1.85
CA PHE A 129 20.27 3.85 2.54
C PHE A 129 20.68 4.19 3.96
N ASP A 130 20.59 5.46 4.34
CA ASP A 130 20.69 5.88 5.74
C ASP A 130 19.29 5.79 6.39
N PHE A 131 18.91 4.58 6.80
CA PHE A 131 17.63 4.34 7.47
C PHE A 131 17.50 5.12 8.78
N ALA A 132 18.59 5.33 9.51
CA ALA A 132 18.56 6.06 10.77
C ALA A 132 18.19 7.53 10.54
N ALA A 133 18.86 8.20 9.61
CA ALA A 133 18.52 9.57 9.24
C ALA A 133 17.13 9.68 8.60
N ALA A 134 16.72 8.70 7.78
CA ALA A 134 15.41 8.69 7.15
C ALA A 134 14.25 8.58 8.17
N LEU A 135 14.48 7.89 9.28
CA LEU A 135 13.48 7.64 10.33
C LEU A 135 13.54 8.67 11.48
N GLU A 136 14.49 9.61 11.44
CA GLU A 136 14.55 10.67 12.45
C GLU A 136 13.28 11.53 12.43
N GLY A 137 12.58 11.58 13.55
CA GLY A 137 11.31 12.29 13.67
C GLY A 137 10.13 11.69 12.89
N ALA A 138 10.30 10.49 12.32
CA ALA A 138 9.20 9.80 11.65
C ALA A 138 8.12 9.37 12.65
N ARG A 139 6.86 9.47 12.21
CA ARG A 139 5.69 8.98 12.97
C ARG A 139 5.37 7.53 12.68
N LEU A 140 5.79 7.05 11.51
CA LEU A 140 5.49 5.71 11.02
C LEU A 140 6.44 5.36 9.86
N LEU A 141 6.89 4.10 9.82
CA LEU A 141 7.46 3.46 8.64
C LEU A 141 6.37 2.63 7.96
N HIS A 142 6.15 2.85 6.66
CA HIS A 142 5.28 2.00 5.83
C HIS A 142 6.12 1.25 4.79
N LEU A 143 5.97 -0.07 4.75
CA LEU A 143 6.57 -0.95 3.74
C LEU A 143 5.64 -2.13 3.45
N SER A 144 5.94 -2.89 2.40
CA SER A 144 5.12 -4.04 2.01
C SER A 144 5.92 -5.31 1.76
N GLY A 145 5.22 -6.43 1.66
CA GLY A 145 5.75 -7.73 1.26
C GLY A 145 6.27 -7.78 -0.18
N ILE A 146 6.13 -6.71 -0.95
CA ILE A 146 6.73 -6.58 -2.29
C ILE A 146 8.24 -6.43 -2.19
N THR A 147 8.74 -5.60 -1.28
CA THR A 147 10.17 -5.36 -1.14
C THR A 147 10.95 -6.66 -0.91
N PRO A 148 10.64 -7.51 0.09
CA PRO A 148 11.36 -8.77 0.27
C PRO A 148 11.11 -9.78 -0.86
N ALA A 149 10.01 -9.70 -1.60
CA ALA A 149 9.74 -10.59 -2.75
C ALA A 149 10.66 -10.34 -3.96
N LEU A 150 11.45 -9.25 -3.95
CA LEU A 150 12.39 -8.94 -5.04
C LEU A 150 13.71 -9.74 -4.99
N GLY A 151 13.89 -10.60 -4.01
CA GLY A 151 15.08 -11.43 -3.84
C GLY A 151 15.86 -11.12 -2.57
N LEU A 152 17.05 -11.70 -2.44
CA LEU A 152 17.88 -11.62 -1.23
C LEU A 152 18.18 -10.17 -0.80
N ASN A 153 18.47 -9.28 -1.75
CA ASN A 153 18.71 -7.87 -1.44
C ASN A 153 17.45 -7.21 -0.87
N GLY A 154 16.29 -7.51 -1.46
CA GLY A 154 14.98 -7.02 -0.96
C GLY A 154 14.69 -7.47 0.46
N VAL A 155 15.00 -8.72 0.79
CA VAL A 155 14.90 -9.25 2.16
C VAL A 155 15.83 -8.51 3.11
N ALA A 156 17.10 -8.32 2.72
CA ALA A 156 18.07 -7.59 3.54
C ALA A 156 17.64 -6.14 3.79
N LEU A 157 17.15 -5.47 2.75
CA LEU A 157 16.61 -4.10 2.81
C LEU A 157 15.41 -4.01 3.77
N ALA A 158 14.41 -4.89 3.62
CA ALA A 158 13.23 -4.89 4.47
C ALA A 158 13.58 -5.15 5.95
N LYS A 159 14.44 -6.14 6.22
CA LYS A 159 14.92 -6.46 7.58
C LYS A 159 15.67 -5.28 8.19
N LYS A 160 16.54 -4.61 7.43
CA LYS A 160 17.27 -3.44 7.92
C LYS A 160 16.34 -2.27 8.24
N ALA A 161 15.37 -1.99 7.37
CA ALA A 161 14.37 -0.94 7.59
C ALA A 161 13.56 -1.21 8.87
N VAL A 162 13.02 -2.43 9.00
CA VAL A 162 12.24 -2.85 10.18
C VAL A 162 13.07 -2.80 11.45
N ALA A 163 14.28 -3.36 11.45
CA ALA A 163 15.15 -3.35 12.62
C ALA A 163 15.52 -1.92 13.06
N THR A 164 15.78 -1.02 12.10
CA THR A 164 16.10 0.38 12.42
C THR A 164 14.90 1.12 12.98
N ALA A 165 13.70 0.91 12.42
CA ALA A 165 12.47 1.51 12.93
C ALA A 165 12.14 1.03 14.35
N SER A 166 12.24 -0.28 14.60
CA SER A 166 12.03 -0.86 15.93
C SER A 166 13.00 -0.29 16.96
N ALA A 167 14.29 -0.20 16.62
CA ALA A 167 15.31 0.36 17.52
C ALA A 167 15.06 1.85 17.82
N ALA A 168 14.46 2.59 16.87
CA ALA A 168 14.09 4.00 17.03
C ALA A 168 12.71 4.19 17.70
N GLY A 169 11.98 3.11 18.00
CA GLY A 169 10.61 3.19 18.53
C GLY A 169 9.61 3.79 17.54
N VAL A 170 9.89 3.72 16.23
CA VAL A 170 8.99 4.17 15.17
C VAL A 170 8.00 3.05 14.85
N PRO A 171 6.68 3.29 14.96
CA PRO A 171 5.67 2.31 14.58
C PRO A 171 5.82 1.86 13.12
N ILE A 172 5.51 0.58 12.85
CA ILE A 172 5.67 -0.02 11.53
C ILE A 172 4.30 -0.46 11.01
N CYS A 173 3.94 0.02 9.82
CA CYS A 173 2.85 -0.54 9.03
C CYS A 173 3.43 -1.47 7.97
N PHE A 174 3.08 -2.73 8.04
CA PHE A 174 3.43 -3.73 7.06
C PHE A 174 2.19 -4.09 6.22
N ASP A 175 2.28 -3.89 4.90
CA ASP A 175 1.25 -4.37 3.95
C ASP A 175 1.68 -5.75 3.43
N GLY A 176 0.90 -6.79 3.70
CA GLY A 176 1.18 -8.14 3.25
C GLY A 176 1.40 -8.22 1.74
N ASN A 177 0.53 -7.59 0.98
CA ASN A 177 0.64 -7.36 -0.48
C ASN A 177 1.23 -8.54 -1.26
N TYR A 178 0.84 -9.77 -0.89
CA TYR A 178 1.42 -11.00 -1.40
C TYR A 178 1.23 -11.13 -2.92
N ARG A 179 2.31 -11.41 -3.62
CA ARG A 179 2.32 -11.63 -5.08
C ARG A 179 3.05 -12.94 -5.38
N ALA A 180 2.31 -14.03 -5.56
CA ALA A 180 2.87 -15.35 -5.84
C ALA A 180 3.93 -15.31 -6.96
N SER A 181 3.64 -14.62 -8.07
CA SER A 181 4.56 -14.52 -9.22
C SER A 181 5.93 -13.87 -8.90
N LEU A 182 6.05 -13.10 -7.83
CA LEU A 182 7.33 -12.55 -7.39
C LEU A 182 8.06 -13.53 -6.46
N TRP A 183 7.33 -14.16 -5.55
CA TRP A 183 7.88 -15.13 -4.62
C TRP A 183 8.30 -16.42 -5.32
N ASP A 184 7.55 -16.87 -6.33
CA ASP A 184 7.85 -18.06 -7.14
C ASP A 184 9.05 -17.87 -8.09
N ALA A 185 9.56 -16.63 -8.23
CA ALA A 185 10.65 -16.30 -9.15
C ALA A 185 12.04 -16.72 -8.62
N TRP A 186 12.15 -17.08 -7.36
CA TRP A 186 13.42 -17.45 -6.72
C TRP A 186 13.19 -18.43 -5.53
N ASP A 187 14.24 -19.15 -5.15
CA ASP A 187 14.16 -20.15 -4.08
C ASP A 187 14.17 -19.46 -2.70
N CYS A 188 13.04 -19.51 -2.01
CA CYS A 188 12.85 -18.89 -0.69
C CYS A 188 11.68 -19.51 0.07
N ASP A 189 11.60 -19.17 1.36
CA ASP A 189 10.44 -19.42 2.22
C ASP A 189 9.70 -18.12 2.51
N PRO A 190 8.65 -17.78 1.75
CA PRO A 190 7.88 -16.54 1.96
C PRO A 190 7.25 -16.48 3.35
N GLN A 191 6.80 -17.61 3.91
CA GLN A 191 6.20 -17.65 5.23
C GLN A 191 7.21 -17.23 6.30
N ALA A 192 8.40 -17.81 6.31
CA ALA A 192 9.43 -17.48 7.29
C ALA A 192 9.85 -16.01 7.19
N ILE A 193 10.10 -15.52 5.97
CA ILE A 193 10.53 -14.14 5.72
C ILE A 193 9.46 -13.13 6.17
N LEU A 194 8.20 -13.33 5.76
CA LEU A 194 7.12 -12.41 6.09
C LEU A 194 6.78 -12.43 7.58
N THR A 195 6.81 -13.62 8.21
CA THR A 195 6.56 -13.76 9.65
C THR A 195 7.58 -12.95 10.46
N GLU A 196 8.86 -13.05 10.12
CA GLU A 196 9.92 -12.28 10.80
C GLU A 196 9.72 -10.76 10.66
N LEU A 197 9.29 -10.28 9.49
CA LEU A 197 9.04 -8.86 9.27
C LEU A 197 7.79 -8.36 10.03
N VAL A 198 6.75 -9.19 10.11
CA VAL A 198 5.49 -8.85 10.80
C VAL A 198 5.64 -8.91 12.32
N GLU A 199 6.63 -9.64 12.88
CA GLU A 199 6.89 -9.66 14.32
C GLU A 199 7.08 -8.26 14.94
N ALA A 200 7.65 -7.33 14.19
CA ALA A 200 7.85 -5.95 14.62
C ALA A 200 6.76 -4.98 14.15
N ALA A 201 5.75 -5.45 13.43
CA ALA A 201 4.71 -4.58 12.88
C ALA A 201 3.73 -4.12 13.97
N THR A 202 3.37 -2.84 13.92
CA THR A 202 2.30 -2.24 14.72
C THR A 202 0.96 -2.34 14.01
N ILE A 203 0.97 -2.22 12.67
CA ILE A 203 -0.21 -2.29 11.81
C ILE A 203 0.06 -3.32 10.70
N LEU A 204 -0.88 -4.21 10.49
CA LEU A 204 -0.89 -5.13 9.35
C LEU A 204 -2.01 -4.75 8.39
N ILE A 205 -1.67 -4.41 7.16
CA ILE A 205 -2.64 -4.37 6.06
C ILE A 205 -2.63 -5.76 5.43
N GLY A 206 -3.68 -6.53 5.66
CA GLY A 206 -3.74 -7.91 5.20
C GLY A 206 -5.05 -8.58 5.63
N ASN A 207 -5.48 -9.56 4.86
CA ASN A 207 -6.70 -10.30 5.10
C ASN A 207 -6.43 -11.72 5.65
N HIS A 208 -7.47 -12.53 5.80
CA HIS A 208 -7.37 -13.90 6.32
C HIS A 208 -6.38 -14.78 5.55
N ARG A 209 -6.10 -14.51 4.26
CA ARG A 209 -5.13 -15.29 3.46
C ARG A 209 -3.70 -14.93 3.83
N ASP A 210 -3.44 -13.63 4.06
CA ASP A 210 -2.14 -13.17 4.56
C ASP A 210 -1.89 -13.76 5.95
N ILE A 211 -2.88 -13.72 6.83
CA ILE A 211 -2.79 -14.32 8.17
C ILE A 211 -2.60 -15.84 8.09
N SER A 212 -3.28 -16.51 7.15
CA SER A 212 -3.12 -17.94 6.93
C SER A 212 -1.68 -18.29 6.54
N LEU A 213 -1.09 -17.50 5.65
CA LEU A 213 0.31 -17.67 5.25
C LEU A 213 1.25 -17.46 6.45
N LEU A 214 1.10 -16.36 7.18
CA LEU A 214 1.96 -16.02 8.32
C LEU A 214 1.92 -17.08 9.42
N LEU A 215 0.74 -17.66 9.69
CA LEU A 215 0.56 -18.63 10.77
C LEU A 215 0.70 -20.10 10.34
N GLY A 216 0.84 -20.37 9.06
CA GLY A 216 0.86 -21.75 8.53
C GLY A 216 -0.44 -22.49 8.80
N LYS A 217 -1.57 -21.78 8.90
CA LYS A 217 -2.90 -22.34 9.21
C LYS A 217 -3.93 -21.75 8.25
N SER A 218 -4.96 -22.53 7.91
CA SER A 218 -6.03 -22.07 7.07
C SER A 218 -7.09 -21.34 7.87
N PHE A 219 -7.39 -20.08 7.51
CA PHE A 219 -8.49 -19.28 8.02
C PHE A 219 -9.49 -18.98 6.91
N SER A 220 -10.79 -19.00 7.25
CA SER A 220 -11.85 -18.59 6.34
C SER A 220 -12.07 -17.09 6.42
N GLY A 221 -12.38 -16.47 5.26
CA GLY A 221 -12.84 -15.09 5.17
C GLY A 221 -14.37 -14.96 5.12
N ASP A 222 -15.11 -16.06 5.32
CA ASP A 222 -16.55 -16.11 5.17
C ASP A 222 -17.28 -15.51 6.37
N GLY A 223 -17.75 -14.30 6.19
CA GLY A 223 -18.46 -13.57 7.23
C GLY A 223 -17.56 -12.88 8.27
N PRO A 224 -18.16 -11.99 9.07
CA PRO A 224 -17.41 -11.16 10.04
C PRO A 224 -16.75 -11.97 11.14
N ASP A 225 -17.39 -13.04 11.64
CA ASP A 225 -16.89 -13.85 12.75
C ASP A 225 -15.62 -14.61 12.35
N ARG A 226 -15.58 -15.21 11.14
CA ARG A 226 -14.41 -15.93 10.63
C ARG A 226 -13.23 -14.99 10.37
N ARG A 227 -13.52 -13.76 9.96
CA ARG A 227 -12.47 -12.72 9.81
C ARG A 227 -11.93 -12.28 11.16
N ARG A 228 -12.79 -12.18 12.18
CA ARG A 228 -12.37 -11.87 13.55
C ARG A 228 -11.52 -12.99 14.15
N GLU A 229 -11.88 -14.25 13.96
CA GLU A 229 -11.09 -15.42 14.36
C GLU A 229 -9.65 -15.36 13.80
N ALA A 230 -9.49 -15.03 12.53
CA ALA A 230 -8.18 -14.86 11.91
C ALA A 230 -7.39 -13.72 12.57
N ALA A 231 -8.04 -12.56 12.78
CA ALA A 231 -7.40 -11.41 13.41
C ALA A 231 -6.95 -11.70 14.85
N GLU A 232 -7.78 -12.39 15.64
CA GLU A 232 -7.44 -12.79 17.02
C GLU A 232 -6.25 -13.76 17.06
N ALA A 233 -6.19 -14.71 16.12
CA ALA A 233 -5.04 -15.60 16.00
C ALA A 233 -3.75 -14.83 15.65
N ALA A 234 -3.84 -13.81 14.79
CA ALA A 234 -2.71 -12.96 14.46
C ALA A 234 -2.28 -12.10 15.67
N PHE A 235 -3.21 -11.49 16.39
CA PHE A 235 -2.92 -10.72 17.62
C PHE A 235 -2.30 -11.60 18.73
N ALA A 236 -2.70 -12.87 18.83
CA ALA A 236 -2.10 -13.80 19.79
C ALA A 236 -0.65 -14.15 19.41
N ARG A 237 -0.35 -14.25 18.11
CA ARG A 237 1.00 -14.59 17.62
C ARG A 237 1.94 -13.38 17.60
N PHE A 238 1.43 -12.19 17.30
CA PHE A 238 2.20 -10.97 17.12
C PHE A 238 1.79 -9.93 18.19
N PRO A 239 2.47 -9.89 19.35
CA PRO A 239 2.08 -9.06 20.48
C PRO A 239 2.17 -7.55 20.20
N ASP A 240 3.03 -7.12 19.26
CA ASP A 240 3.22 -5.70 18.92
C ASP A 240 2.16 -5.18 17.92
N LEU A 241 1.39 -6.07 17.29
CA LEU A 241 0.28 -5.66 16.44
C LEU A 241 -0.82 -4.97 17.27
N ALA A 242 -1.14 -3.73 16.90
CA ALA A 242 -2.24 -2.96 17.47
C ALA A 242 -3.46 -2.94 16.55
N ALA A 243 -3.25 -3.01 15.23
CA ALA A 243 -4.32 -2.97 14.25
C ALA A 243 -4.07 -3.93 13.08
N ILE A 244 -5.16 -4.51 12.56
CA ILE A 244 -5.18 -5.28 11.31
C ILE A 244 -6.28 -4.69 10.44
N ALA A 245 -5.97 -4.33 9.20
CA ALA A 245 -6.93 -3.73 8.28
C ALA A 245 -6.96 -4.49 6.96
N SER A 246 -8.17 -4.69 6.42
CA SER A 246 -8.36 -5.47 5.20
C SER A 246 -9.57 -4.99 4.40
N THR A 247 -9.58 -5.32 3.11
CA THR A 247 -10.74 -5.20 2.24
C THR A 247 -11.29 -6.56 1.86
N ALA A 248 -12.60 -6.64 1.68
CA ALA A 248 -13.28 -7.77 1.05
C ALA A 248 -13.85 -7.30 -0.28
N ARG A 249 -13.46 -7.97 -1.37
CA ARG A 249 -13.90 -7.62 -2.72
C ARG A 249 -14.70 -8.75 -3.33
N HIS A 250 -15.89 -8.41 -3.80
CA HIS A 250 -16.75 -9.25 -4.62
C HIS A 250 -16.66 -8.77 -6.07
N ILE A 251 -16.36 -9.67 -7.02
CA ILE A 251 -16.25 -9.35 -8.45
C ILE A 251 -17.51 -9.83 -9.15
N GLU A 252 -18.37 -8.89 -9.56
CA GLU A 252 -19.53 -9.20 -10.39
C GLU A 252 -19.15 -9.30 -11.87
N SER A 253 -18.28 -8.39 -12.32
CA SER A 253 -17.71 -8.37 -13.67
C SER A 253 -16.35 -7.67 -13.68
N SER A 254 -15.73 -7.56 -14.87
CA SER A 254 -14.45 -6.81 -15.03
C SER A 254 -14.58 -5.33 -14.66
N THR A 255 -15.79 -4.76 -14.70
CA THR A 255 -16.07 -3.34 -14.47
C THR A 255 -17.07 -3.09 -13.34
N THR A 256 -17.47 -4.12 -12.61
CA THR A 256 -18.41 -4.00 -11.50
C THR A 256 -17.90 -4.81 -10.31
N HIS A 257 -17.66 -4.13 -9.20
CA HIS A 257 -17.15 -4.74 -7.97
C HIS A 257 -18.00 -4.34 -6.76
N GLY A 258 -18.17 -5.25 -5.80
CA GLY A 258 -18.53 -4.94 -4.43
C GLY A 258 -17.26 -4.80 -3.58
N LEU A 259 -17.20 -3.81 -2.70
CA LEU A 259 -16.06 -3.59 -1.82
C LEU A 259 -16.54 -3.25 -0.41
N ALA A 260 -16.02 -3.96 0.58
CA ALA A 260 -16.17 -3.65 2.00
C ALA A 260 -14.79 -3.55 2.67
N ALA A 261 -14.71 -2.79 3.74
CA ALA A 261 -13.51 -2.61 4.54
C ALA A 261 -13.72 -3.10 5.97
N ARG A 262 -12.65 -3.61 6.57
CA ARG A 262 -12.63 -4.04 7.95
C ARG A 262 -11.35 -3.57 8.63
N VAL A 263 -11.49 -3.13 9.89
CA VAL A 263 -10.37 -2.87 10.80
C VAL A 263 -10.64 -3.61 12.11
N ASP A 264 -9.69 -4.41 12.51
CA ASP A 264 -9.62 -5.08 13.80
C ASP A 264 -8.55 -4.41 14.66
N LEU A 265 -8.94 -3.98 15.85
CA LEU A 265 -8.07 -3.65 16.97
C LEU A 265 -8.13 -4.80 17.99
N ARG A 266 -7.26 -4.81 18.99
CA ARG A 266 -7.25 -5.90 19.99
C ARG A 266 -8.59 -6.07 20.68
N GLU A 267 -9.20 -4.97 21.13
CA GLU A 267 -10.44 -4.98 21.93
C GLU A 267 -11.70 -4.62 21.14
N SER A 268 -11.56 -4.15 19.92
CA SER A 268 -12.68 -3.70 19.09
C SER A 268 -12.45 -3.99 17.62
N HIS A 269 -13.52 -3.97 16.84
CA HIS A 269 -13.43 -4.08 15.39
C HIS A 269 -14.59 -3.34 14.74
N TRP A 270 -14.42 -3.03 13.46
CA TRP A 270 -15.47 -2.46 12.64
C TRP A 270 -15.37 -2.99 11.20
N GLN A 271 -16.52 -3.32 10.63
CA GLN A 271 -16.66 -3.68 9.22
C GLN A 271 -17.73 -2.79 8.59
N THR A 272 -17.45 -2.23 7.43
CA THR A 272 -18.41 -1.44 6.66
C THR A 272 -19.40 -2.35 5.95
N ASP A 273 -20.52 -1.77 5.52
CA ASP A 273 -21.35 -2.39 4.48
C ASP A 273 -20.56 -2.46 3.17
N GLU A 274 -21.00 -3.35 2.26
CA GLU A 274 -20.44 -3.45 0.92
C GLU A 274 -20.95 -2.31 0.05
N VAL A 275 -20.04 -1.62 -0.62
CA VAL A 275 -20.33 -0.59 -1.61
C VAL A 275 -20.16 -1.17 -3.00
N ARG A 276 -21.20 -1.05 -3.84
CA ARG A 276 -21.13 -1.45 -5.24
C ARG A 276 -20.51 -0.34 -6.08
N ILE A 277 -19.46 -0.68 -6.82
CA ILE A 277 -18.68 0.22 -7.68
C ILE A 277 -18.90 -0.15 -9.13
N ALA A 278 -19.49 0.76 -9.92
CA ALA A 278 -19.74 0.58 -11.35
C ALA A 278 -19.87 1.93 -12.06
N PRO A 279 -19.14 2.20 -13.15
CA PRO A 279 -18.06 1.33 -13.66
C PRO A 279 -16.74 1.49 -12.89
N VAL A 280 -15.97 0.41 -12.83
CA VAL A 280 -14.57 0.46 -12.41
C VAL A 280 -13.74 0.97 -13.60
N VAL A 281 -13.03 2.08 -13.40
CA VAL A 281 -12.12 2.67 -14.40
C VAL A 281 -10.74 2.03 -14.29
N ASP A 282 -10.18 2.01 -13.09
CA ASP A 282 -8.88 1.38 -12.82
C ASP A 282 -8.82 0.88 -11.37
N ARG A 283 -8.48 -0.39 -11.22
CA ARG A 283 -8.39 -1.03 -9.90
C ARG A 283 -6.98 -1.06 -9.30
N ILE A 284 -5.95 -0.69 -10.08
CA ILE A 284 -4.57 -0.67 -9.58
C ILE A 284 -4.43 0.44 -8.55
N GLY A 285 -3.73 0.18 -7.46
CA GLY A 285 -3.54 1.14 -6.36
C GLY A 285 -4.73 1.30 -5.41
N THR A 286 -5.84 0.55 -5.59
CA THR A 286 -6.99 0.65 -4.66
C THR A 286 -6.69 0.10 -3.27
N GLY A 287 -5.82 -0.91 -3.15
CA GLY A 287 -5.30 -1.40 -1.87
C GLY A 287 -4.44 -0.37 -1.17
N ASP A 288 -3.56 0.30 -1.94
CA ASP A 288 -2.69 1.36 -1.42
C ASP A 288 -3.50 2.58 -0.95
N ALA A 289 -4.55 2.94 -1.71
CA ALA A 289 -5.51 3.98 -1.30
C ALA A 289 -6.24 3.62 -0.01
N PHE A 290 -6.67 2.36 0.14
CA PHE A 290 -7.25 1.85 1.38
C PHE A 290 -6.25 1.98 2.54
N ALA A 291 -5.01 1.53 2.36
CA ALA A 291 -3.96 1.62 3.36
C ALA A 291 -3.71 3.08 3.78
N ALA A 292 -3.62 4.01 2.83
CA ALA A 292 -3.45 5.43 3.11
C ALA A 292 -4.58 6.00 3.97
N GLY A 293 -5.83 5.65 3.69
CA GLY A 293 -6.98 6.09 4.49
C GLY A 293 -6.99 5.53 5.91
N VAL A 294 -6.61 4.26 6.07
CA VAL A 294 -6.41 3.64 7.40
C VAL A 294 -5.31 4.35 8.17
N LEU A 295 -4.15 4.56 7.53
CA LEU A 295 -2.99 5.21 8.14
C LEU A 295 -3.27 6.67 8.52
N LEU A 296 -4.00 7.41 7.69
CA LEU A 296 -4.40 8.78 7.99
C LEU A 296 -5.16 8.84 9.32
N ARG A 297 -6.18 8.01 9.49
CA ARG A 297 -6.98 8.00 10.73
C ARG A 297 -6.24 7.37 11.91
N TRP A 298 -5.39 6.37 11.69
CA TRP A 298 -4.49 5.86 12.72
C TRP A 298 -3.61 6.97 13.31
N LEU A 299 -2.97 7.76 12.45
CA LEU A 299 -2.11 8.88 12.86
C LEU A 299 -2.88 9.99 13.59
N GLU A 300 -4.18 10.08 13.40
CA GLU A 300 -5.10 11.00 14.08
C GLU A 300 -5.73 10.40 15.35
N ASN A 301 -5.32 9.18 15.75
CA ASN A 301 -5.91 8.40 16.83
C ASN A 301 -7.41 8.08 16.63
N GLY A 302 -7.80 7.89 15.38
CA GLY A 302 -9.16 7.53 15.01
C GLY A 302 -9.56 6.12 15.45
N SER A 303 -10.85 5.89 15.56
CA SER A 303 -11.46 4.60 15.88
C SER A 303 -11.34 3.60 14.71
N ALA A 304 -11.57 2.31 14.99
CA ALA A 304 -11.66 1.28 13.94
C ALA A 304 -12.69 1.64 12.87
N GLN A 305 -13.80 2.28 13.27
CA GLN A 305 -14.84 2.73 12.36
C GLN A 305 -14.35 3.83 11.40
N GLU A 306 -13.66 4.84 11.91
CA GLU A 306 -13.13 5.95 11.11
C GLU A 306 -12.04 5.44 10.15
N MET A 307 -11.15 4.58 10.63
CA MET A 307 -10.14 3.94 9.79
C MET A 307 -10.78 3.13 8.65
N ALA A 308 -11.76 2.28 8.95
CA ALA A 308 -12.42 1.45 7.95
C ALA A 308 -13.20 2.29 6.91
N LYS A 309 -13.96 3.29 7.37
CA LYS A 309 -14.72 4.19 6.49
C LYS A 309 -13.81 5.01 5.59
N THR A 310 -12.79 5.64 6.15
CA THR A 310 -11.87 6.49 5.37
C THR A 310 -11.06 5.65 4.38
N GLY A 311 -10.59 4.48 4.79
CA GLY A 311 -9.93 3.53 3.89
C GLY A 311 -10.84 3.09 2.74
N LEU A 312 -12.09 2.74 3.03
CA LEU A 312 -13.07 2.38 2.00
C LEU A 312 -13.33 3.53 1.04
N SER A 313 -13.55 4.75 1.56
CA SER A 313 -13.81 5.92 0.73
C SER A 313 -12.69 6.17 -0.28
N LEU A 314 -11.43 6.18 0.15
CA LEU A 314 -10.29 6.36 -0.75
C LEU A 314 -10.17 5.20 -1.76
N ALA A 315 -10.39 3.96 -1.34
CA ALA A 315 -10.38 2.83 -2.25
C ALA A 315 -11.49 2.92 -3.31
N VAL A 316 -12.71 3.34 -2.92
CA VAL A 316 -13.83 3.53 -3.85
C VAL A 316 -13.52 4.66 -4.83
N MET A 317 -13.06 5.83 -4.34
CA MET A 317 -12.65 6.95 -5.20
C MET A 317 -11.59 6.52 -6.21
N LYS A 318 -10.57 5.76 -5.76
CA LYS A 318 -9.51 5.28 -6.64
C LYS A 318 -10.01 4.39 -7.78
N HIS A 319 -11.06 3.62 -7.58
CA HIS A 319 -11.65 2.82 -8.67
C HIS A 319 -12.16 3.69 -9.84
N GLY A 320 -12.49 4.95 -9.61
CA GLY A 320 -12.90 5.93 -10.62
C GLY A 320 -11.76 6.72 -11.26
N ILE A 321 -10.52 6.56 -10.80
CA ILE A 321 -9.36 7.35 -11.23
C ILE A 321 -8.38 6.47 -12.01
N PRO A 322 -7.99 6.82 -13.24
CA PRO A 322 -6.99 6.07 -14.00
C PRO A 322 -5.59 6.22 -13.38
N GLY A 323 -4.73 5.22 -13.60
CA GLY A 323 -3.38 5.18 -13.04
C GLY A 323 -3.33 4.51 -11.68
N ASP A 324 -2.15 4.53 -11.02
CA ASP A 324 -1.90 3.80 -9.77
C ASP A 324 -2.25 4.61 -8.52
N THR A 325 -2.14 5.93 -8.62
CA THR A 325 -2.20 6.83 -7.48
C THR A 325 -3.56 7.48 -7.33
N ILE A 326 -3.86 7.92 -6.12
CA ILE A 326 -4.95 8.84 -5.82
C ILE A 326 -4.34 10.08 -5.16
N ALA A 327 -4.67 11.26 -5.71
CA ALA A 327 -4.31 12.54 -5.13
C ALA A 327 -5.59 13.36 -5.02
N VAL A 328 -6.17 13.40 -3.83
CA VAL A 328 -7.39 14.12 -3.50
C VAL A 328 -7.15 14.95 -2.25
N THR A 329 -7.87 16.06 -2.14
CA THR A 329 -7.83 16.91 -0.95
C THR A 329 -8.63 16.27 0.20
N ARG A 330 -8.38 16.74 1.41
CA ARG A 330 -9.16 16.31 2.57
C ARG A 330 -10.65 16.68 2.42
N ASP A 331 -10.95 17.85 1.90
CA ASP A 331 -12.34 18.29 1.70
C ASP A 331 -13.08 17.40 0.69
N GLU A 332 -12.41 16.98 -0.40
CA GLU A 332 -12.97 16.03 -1.34
C GLU A 332 -13.24 14.66 -0.68
N LEU A 333 -12.32 14.18 0.15
CA LEU A 333 -12.50 12.94 0.88
C LEU A 333 -13.65 13.01 1.89
N GLU A 334 -13.73 14.10 2.67
CA GLU A 334 -14.75 14.26 3.71
C GLU A 334 -16.15 14.51 3.15
N SER A 335 -16.23 15.14 1.97
CA SER A 335 -17.50 15.33 1.25
C SER A 335 -17.92 14.10 0.42
N PHE A 336 -17.04 13.12 0.25
CA PHE A 336 -17.34 11.95 -0.56
C PHE A 336 -18.36 11.02 0.11
N LEU A 337 -19.49 10.80 -0.58
CA LEU A 337 -20.50 9.83 -0.21
C LEU A 337 -20.42 8.61 -1.14
N PRO A 338 -20.07 7.43 -0.62
CA PRO A 338 -19.88 6.23 -1.46
C PRO A 338 -21.10 5.77 -2.26
N ALA A 339 -22.29 6.24 -1.92
CA ALA A 339 -23.56 5.87 -2.58
C ALA A 339 -24.21 7.09 -3.24
N GLY A 340 -24.13 7.17 -4.57
CA GLY A 340 -25.02 8.03 -5.37
C GLY A 340 -24.61 9.50 -5.47
N ALA A 341 -23.37 9.76 -5.83
CA ALA A 341 -22.95 11.12 -6.16
C ALA A 341 -23.54 11.55 -7.52
N ASP A 342 -24.40 12.56 -7.50
CA ASP A 342 -24.77 13.34 -8.68
C ASP A 342 -23.77 14.50 -8.86
N VAL A 343 -23.81 15.14 -10.03
CA VAL A 343 -22.93 16.30 -10.32
C VAL A 343 -23.21 17.41 -9.32
N SER A 344 -22.22 17.75 -8.48
CA SER A 344 -22.25 18.96 -7.68
C SER A 344 -22.04 20.19 -8.58
N ARG A 345 -22.93 21.19 -8.50
CA ARG A 345 -22.85 22.45 -9.23
C ARG A 345 -22.49 23.57 -8.28
#